data_e1b6a7022c144d4f1c6bbc0928dc8817
#
_entry.id   e1b6a7022c144d4f1c6bbc0928dc8817
#
_cell.length_a   1.000
_cell.length_b   1.000
_cell.length_c   1.000
_cell.angle_alpha   90.00
_cell.angle_beta   90.00
_cell.angle_gamma   90.00
#
_symmetry.space_group_name_H-M   'P 1'
#
loop_
_entity.id
_entity.type
_entity.pdbx_description
1 polymer ?
#
loop_
_entity_poly.entity_id
_entity_poly.type
_entity_poly.pdbx_seq_one_letter_code
_entity_poly.pdbx_strand_id
1 'polypeptide(L)'
;MKMSDNHFERNNNRRTGSLRFISGLIALMMVCAMALTGCGGIIGGNTDPTDQTAESTQPVQTQPAPTETEAPYETEPETEPETEPTEPPLVAETGRATIAVTGDVISHIPVINAGYRDGGYNYDSFFTYIKPYVTEADFAVINLETTLAGTENGDKYSGYPKFNCPDAMVDAMKNAGFDMLLTANNHSNDTGSYGFNRTQEVIADRGLLNLGTMTSSEDPKYRVQDINGIKVGMVCYTYGVIDGSTGQKAVNGLPIRMELTNCINVFDYDRLDRFYSEMESIVAQMNEEGAEALVLFIHWGNEYRLSQNSYQTTIAQKMCDLGVDVIVGGHPHVIEPVELLTSTVDPQQKTVCVYSVGNVISNQRAQNMNLDTGHTEDGMLFSFTFVEYEDGAVFLDGVEILPTWVYIRYGATASYDVLPLDKNVEDWGAALEIGETILRSANRSYDRTIELVGPGMEQIGQYLSESREARAEVYEIPEDTQPETEAAEQ
;
A
#
# COMPACT_ATOMS: atom_id res chain seq x y z
N MET A 1 -53.96 34.69 -33.10
CA MET A 1 -53.66 35.31 -34.42
C MET A 1 -52.38 34.66 -34.93
N LYS A 2 -52.57 33.78 -35.97
CA LYS A 2 -51.63 33.21 -36.97
C LYS A 2 -50.20 32.89 -36.55
N MET A 3 -49.80 31.62 -36.37
CA MET A 3 -49.29 30.64 -37.35
C MET A 3 -48.26 31.21 -38.36
N SER A 4 -47.06 30.63 -38.32
CA SER A 4 -46.36 30.20 -39.55
C SER A 4 -45.32 29.12 -39.22
N ASP A 5 -45.60 27.95 -39.76
CA ASP A 5 -44.66 26.82 -39.95
C ASP A 5 -43.52 27.22 -40.92
N ASN A 6 -42.36 26.65 -40.71
CA ASN A 6 -41.47 26.37 -41.87
C ASN A 6 -40.65 25.07 -41.64
N HIS A 7 -41.08 24.07 -42.38
CA HIS A 7 -40.30 22.91 -42.78
C HIS A 7 -39.05 23.34 -43.56
N PHE A 8 -37.92 22.68 -43.36
CA PHE A 8 -36.97 22.48 -44.43
C PHE A 8 -36.38 21.05 -44.39
N GLU A 9 -36.34 20.51 -45.56
CA GLU A 9 -36.17 19.12 -45.98
C GLU A 9 -34.75 18.56 -45.81
N ARG A 10 -34.74 17.23 -45.74
CA ARG A 10 -33.58 16.34 -45.93
C ARG A 10 -32.94 16.54 -47.32
N ASN A 11 -31.62 16.51 -47.37
CA ASN A 11 -30.93 16.11 -48.55
C ASN A 11 -29.81 15.10 -48.26
N ASN A 12 -30.08 13.88 -48.72
CA ASN A 12 -29.12 12.79 -48.88
C ASN A 12 -28.17 13.13 -50.04
N ASN A 13 -26.89 13.02 -49.85
CA ASN A 13 -26.00 12.73 -50.97
C ASN A 13 -24.87 11.80 -50.56
N ARG A 14 -24.97 10.55 -51.00
CA ARG A 14 -23.89 9.57 -51.05
C ARG A 14 -22.85 10.03 -52.06
N ARG A 15 -21.58 9.99 -51.71
CA ARG A 15 -20.50 9.74 -52.67
C ARG A 15 -19.49 8.78 -52.05
N THR A 16 -19.41 7.64 -52.71
CA THR A 16 -18.41 6.58 -52.65
C THR A 16 -17.04 7.11 -53.07
N GLY A 17 -16.01 6.77 -52.31
CA GLY A 17 -14.62 6.95 -52.73
C GLY A 17 -13.75 5.97 -51.98
N SER A 18 -13.49 4.83 -52.62
CA SER A 18 -12.53 3.82 -52.18
C SER A 18 -11.12 4.31 -52.38
N LEU A 19 -10.26 4.21 -51.39
CA LEU A 19 -8.82 4.10 -51.60
C LEU A 19 -8.25 2.99 -50.71
N ARG A 20 -7.73 1.99 -51.38
CA ARG A 20 -6.92 0.89 -50.84
C ARG A 20 -5.52 1.42 -50.53
N PHE A 21 -4.98 1.10 -49.37
CA PHE A 21 -3.53 0.98 -49.14
C PHE A 21 -3.26 -0.16 -48.18
N ILE A 22 -2.86 -1.23 -48.72
CA ILE A 22 -1.61 -2.01 -48.72
C ILE A 22 -1.10 -2.33 -47.32
N SER A 23 -1.30 -3.60 -47.02
CA SER A 23 -0.69 -4.41 -45.97
C SER A 23 0.83 -4.48 -46.13
N GLY A 24 1.55 -4.31 -45.05
CA GLY A 24 2.95 -4.69 -44.91
C GLY A 24 3.14 -5.55 -43.69
N LEU A 25 2.98 -6.86 -43.88
CA LEU A 25 3.32 -7.91 -42.92
C LEU A 25 4.82 -8.17 -43.04
N ILE A 26 5.59 -8.00 -41.98
CA ILE A 26 6.91 -8.62 -41.86
C ILE A 26 6.90 -9.43 -40.58
N ALA A 27 6.68 -10.74 -40.75
CA ALA A 27 6.96 -11.77 -39.79
C ALA A 27 8.45 -12.11 -39.92
N LEU A 28 9.19 -12.02 -38.81
CA LEU A 28 10.51 -12.62 -38.73
C LEU A 28 10.50 -13.71 -37.67
N MET A 29 10.32 -14.96 -38.14
CA MET A 29 10.64 -16.15 -37.38
C MET A 29 12.16 -16.32 -37.32
N MET A 30 12.74 -16.43 -36.13
CA MET A 30 14.02 -17.09 -35.94
C MET A 30 13.83 -18.36 -35.15
N VAL A 31 14.00 -19.47 -35.85
CA VAL A 31 14.15 -20.82 -35.35
C VAL A 31 15.58 -20.97 -34.83
N CYS A 32 15.77 -21.30 -33.55
CA CYS A 32 17.04 -21.80 -33.06
C CYS A 32 17.02 -23.33 -33.10
N ALA A 33 17.86 -23.87 -33.97
CA ALA A 33 18.19 -25.28 -34.06
C ALA A 33 19.23 -25.64 -32.99
N MET A 34 18.95 -26.74 -32.31
CA MET A 34 19.91 -27.47 -31.47
C MET A 34 21.01 -28.09 -32.34
N ALA A 35 22.23 -28.04 -31.87
CA ALA A 35 23.29 -28.96 -32.28
C ALA A 35 23.99 -29.52 -31.05
N LEU A 36 23.78 -30.81 -30.85
CA LEU A 36 24.51 -31.72 -29.99
C LEU A 36 25.78 -32.20 -30.77
N THR A 37 26.91 -32.15 -30.12
CA THR A 37 28.04 -33.07 -30.27
C THR A 37 28.95 -32.83 -29.05
N GLY A 38 29.40 -33.74 -28.25
CA GLY A 38 29.64 -35.17 -28.35
C GLY A 38 31.10 -35.47 -28.13
N CYS A 39 31.42 -36.31 -27.10
CA CYS A 39 32.62 -37.07 -26.87
C CYS A 39 33.91 -36.31 -26.55
N GLY A 40 34.72 -36.72 -25.63
CA GLY A 40 35.01 -37.98 -24.96
C GLY A 40 36.33 -37.93 -24.19
N GLY A 41 36.50 -38.90 -23.36
CA GLY A 41 37.71 -39.57 -23.04
C GLY A 41 38.35 -39.17 -21.70
N ILE A 42 38.23 -39.94 -20.68
CA ILE A 42 38.73 -41.26 -20.27
C ILE A 42 40.11 -41.18 -19.59
N ILE A 43 40.17 -41.89 -18.46
CA ILE A 43 41.32 -42.51 -17.73
C ILE A 43 41.94 -41.58 -16.67
N GLY A 44 42.03 -41.96 -15.46
CA GLY A 44 42.00 -43.21 -14.71
C GLY A 44 42.81 -43.06 -13.45
N GLY A 45 42.49 -43.90 -12.53
CA GLY A 45 43.41 -44.50 -11.60
C GLY A 45 43.10 -44.18 -10.13
N ASN A 46 42.25 -44.95 -9.57
CA ASN A 46 42.40 -45.97 -8.54
C ASN A 46 43.73 -45.88 -7.74
N THR A 47 43.59 -45.71 -6.42
CA THR A 47 44.00 -46.74 -5.45
C THR A 47 43.71 -46.27 -4.03
N ASP A 48 42.80 -46.92 -3.41
CA ASP A 48 42.90 -47.38 -2.01
C ASP A 48 43.90 -48.56 -2.00
N PRO A 49 44.54 -48.92 -0.92
CA PRO A 49 43.90 -49.43 0.28
C PRO A 49 44.67 -49.31 1.62
N THR A 50 43.89 -49.58 2.69
CA THR A 50 44.19 -50.40 3.87
C THR A 50 45.43 -50.10 4.72
N ASP A 51 45.19 -49.92 5.94
CA ASP A 51 45.06 -50.93 7.03
C ASP A 51 46.23 -50.89 8.01
N GLN A 52 45.87 -51.20 9.22
CA GLN A 52 46.64 -51.81 10.35
C GLN A 52 46.96 -50.93 11.54
N THR A 53 46.09 -51.03 12.51
CA THR A 53 46.32 -51.64 13.87
C THR A 53 47.75 -51.73 14.37
N ALA A 54 48.01 -51.19 15.54
CA ALA A 54 48.86 -51.84 16.54
C ALA A 54 48.49 -51.41 17.97
N GLU A 55 47.90 -52.35 18.68
CA GLU A 55 47.92 -52.44 20.15
C GLU A 55 49.35 -52.44 20.68
N SER A 56 49.57 -51.85 21.84
CA SER A 56 50.63 -52.28 22.74
C SER A 56 50.25 -52.11 24.19
N THR A 57 50.09 -53.19 24.78
CA THR A 57 49.88 -53.64 26.15
C THR A 57 50.82 -53.04 27.18
N GLN A 58 50.26 -52.97 28.39
CA GLN A 58 50.75 -52.74 29.77
C GLN A 58 52.11 -53.34 30.10
N PRO A 59 52.69 -52.97 31.29
CA PRO A 59 52.33 -53.74 32.50
C PRO A 59 52.16 -52.95 33.82
N VAL A 60 51.40 -53.57 34.66
CA VAL A 60 51.10 -53.42 36.08
C VAL A 60 52.35 -53.55 36.93
N GLN A 61 52.50 -52.75 38.00
CA GLN A 61 53.23 -53.11 39.19
C GLN A 61 52.47 -52.69 40.45
N THR A 62 52.38 -53.66 41.37
CA THR A 62 51.70 -53.72 42.62
C THR A 62 52.51 -53.14 43.79
N GLN A 63 51.80 -52.41 44.67
CA GLN A 63 51.77 -52.27 46.13
C GLN A 63 53.07 -52.18 46.93
N PRO A 64 53.12 -51.49 48.14
CA PRO A 64 52.19 -51.81 49.28
C PRO A 64 51.69 -50.57 50.06
N ALA A 65 50.64 -50.82 50.85
CA ALA A 65 50.08 -49.88 51.81
C ALA A 65 50.93 -49.70 53.06
N PRO A 66 50.81 -48.56 53.75
CA PRO A 66 50.76 -48.56 55.20
C PRO A 66 49.74 -47.59 55.82
N THR A 67 49.06 -48.11 56.81
CA THR A 67 48.75 -47.55 58.11
C THR A 67 47.92 -46.30 58.22
N GLU A 68 46.75 -46.46 58.75
CA GLU A 68 45.82 -45.48 59.32
C GLU A 68 46.53 -44.55 60.31
N THR A 69 46.24 -43.25 60.17
CA THR A 69 46.31 -42.25 61.25
C THR A 69 45.10 -41.38 61.09
N GLU A 70 44.25 -41.43 62.14
CA GLU A 70 43.09 -40.57 62.24
C GLU A 70 43.56 -39.09 62.26
N ALA A 71 42.96 -38.27 61.39
CA ALA A 71 43.04 -36.82 61.40
C ALA A 71 41.64 -36.23 61.58
N PRO A 72 41.51 -35.04 62.11
CA PRO A 72 40.27 -34.54 62.78
C PRO A 72 39.20 -34.16 61.73
N TYR A 73 37.98 -34.31 62.12
CA TYR A 73 36.76 -33.92 61.46
C TYR A 73 36.85 -32.47 60.96
N GLU A 74 37.04 -32.22 59.68
CA GLU A 74 36.76 -30.98 58.97
C GLU A 74 35.24 -30.95 58.69
N THR A 75 34.55 -29.97 59.26
CA THR A 75 33.19 -29.62 58.87
C THR A 75 33.19 -29.23 57.39
N GLU A 76 32.44 -29.96 56.57
CA GLU A 76 32.13 -29.57 55.19
C GLU A 76 31.55 -28.16 55.22
N PRO A 77 31.98 -27.23 54.35
CA PRO A 77 31.29 -25.96 54.17
C PRO A 77 29.89 -26.24 53.61
N GLU A 78 28.87 -25.67 54.25
CA GLU A 78 27.52 -25.60 53.73
C GLU A 78 27.62 -25.03 52.31
N THR A 79 27.33 -25.85 51.33
CA THR A 79 27.08 -25.38 49.94
C THR A 79 25.86 -24.46 49.98
N GLU A 80 26.08 -23.17 49.75
CA GLU A 80 25.00 -22.23 49.45
C GLU A 80 24.16 -22.85 48.29
N PRO A 81 22.83 -22.80 48.39
CA PRO A 81 21.98 -23.31 47.29
C PRO A 81 22.37 -22.56 46.02
N GLU A 82 22.75 -23.30 44.96
CA GLU A 82 22.86 -22.77 43.60
C GLU A 82 21.51 -22.12 43.27
N THR A 83 21.48 -20.79 43.23
CA THR A 83 20.35 -20.05 42.69
C THR A 83 20.24 -20.47 41.21
N GLU A 84 19.17 -21.15 40.87
CA GLU A 84 18.82 -21.38 39.43
C GLU A 84 18.97 -20.05 38.71
N PRO A 85 19.59 -20.03 37.52
CA PRO A 85 19.69 -18.81 36.74
C PRO A 85 18.27 -18.33 36.45
N THR A 86 17.87 -17.22 37.04
CA THR A 86 16.63 -16.53 36.67
C THR A 86 16.76 -16.08 35.24
N GLU A 87 15.85 -16.51 34.38
CA GLU A 87 15.76 -16.00 33.04
C GLU A 87 15.72 -14.47 33.06
N PRO A 88 16.44 -13.79 32.16
CA PRO A 88 16.39 -12.34 32.09
C PRO A 88 14.92 -11.89 31.90
N PRO A 89 14.51 -10.76 32.53
CA PRO A 89 13.17 -10.24 32.30
C PRO A 89 12.98 -9.92 30.81
N LEU A 90 11.76 -10.19 30.29
CA LEU A 90 11.40 -9.82 28.91
C LEU A 90 11.41 -8.30 28.74
N VAL A 91 11.72 -7.84 27.52
CA VAL A 91 11.72 -6.43 27.15
C VAL A 91 10.27 -5.99 26.91
N ALA A 92 9.83 -4.94 27.60
CA ALA A 92 8.45 -4.47 27.56
C ALA A 92 8.15 -3.66 26.28
N GLU A 93 6.90 -3.74 25.79
CA GLU A 93 6.37 -2.86 24.74
C GLU A 93 6.24 -1.43 25.29
N THR A 94 6.73 -0.43 24.54
CA THR A 94 6.71 0.99 24.89
C THR A 94 5.77 1.81 24.04
N GLY A 95 5.47 1.38 22.82
CA GLY A 95 4.64 2.11 21.89
C GLY A 95 3.98 1.21 20.84
N ARG A 96 2.83 1.68 20.37
CA ARG A 96 2.08 1.04 19.27
C ARG A 96 1.48 2.11 18.38
N ALA A 97 1.69 2.00 17.06
CA ALA A 97 1.21 2.93 16.05
C ALA A 97 0.44 2.18 14.96
N THR A 98 -0.87 2.38 14.92
CA THR A 98 -1.74 1.83 13.87
C THR A 98 -2.03 2.89 12.83
N ILE A 99 -1.69 2.60 11.58
CA ILE A 99 -1.89 3.48 10.43
C ILE A 99 -2.94 2.85 9.52
N ALA A 100 -3.98 3.61 9.18
CA ALA A 100 -5.03 3.20 8.26
C ALA A 100 -4.92 3.98 6.95
N VAL A 101 -5.03 3.29 5.81
CA VAL A 101 -4.92 3.89 4.47
C VAL A 101 -6.10 3.45 3.62
N THR A 102 -6.70 4.39 2.90
CA THR A 102 -7.74 4.07 1.91
C THR A 102 -7.45 4.74 0.57
N GLY A 103 -8.19 4.31 -0.45
CA GLY A 103 -7.88 4.57 -1.86
C GLY A 103 -8.33 5.92 -2.41
N ASP A 104 -8.66 5.88 -3.69
CA ASP A 104 -8.79 7.06 -4.53
C ASP A 104 -10.14 7.77 -4.32
N VAL A 105 -10.07 9.09 -4.07
CA VAL A 105 -11.23 9.99 -4.09
C VAL A 105 -11.28 10.69 -5.43
N ILE A 106 -12.17 10.23 -6.31
CA ILE A 106 -12.31 10.74 -7.68
C ILE A 106 -13.59 11.55 -7.81
N SER A 107 -13.44 12.85 -7.99
CA SER A 107 -14.54 13.82 -7.99
C SER A 107 -15.23 13.95 -9.34
N HIS A 108 -15.84 12.87 -9.85
CA HIS A 108 -16.70 12.96 -11.04
C HIS A 108 -17.86 13.94 -10.84
N ILE A 109 -18.41 14.52 -11.93
CA ILE A 109 -19.54 15.45 -11.84
C ILE A 109 -20.71 14.90 -11.01
N PRO A 110 -21.13 13.63 -11.13
CA PRO A 110 -22.17 13.09 -10.27
C PRO A 110 -21.82 13.10 -8.78
N VAL A 111 -20.53 12.84 -8.43
CA VAL A 111 -20.03 12.93 -7.04
C VAL A 111 -20.09 14.38 -6.54
N ILE A 112 -19.60 15.34 -7.34
CA ILE A 112 -19.66 16.77 -7.03
C ILE A 112 -21.11 17.20 -6.77
N ASN A 113 -22.02 16.85 -7.68
CA ASN A 113 -23.44 17.23 -7.57
C ASN A 113 -24.13 16.58 -6.37
N ALA A 114 -23.71 15.39 -5.98
CA ALA A 114 -24.25 14.68 -4.83
C ALA A 114 -23.96 15.38 -3.50
N GLY A 115 -22.90 16.18 -3.43
CA GLY A 115 -22.59 17.01 -2.26
C GLY A 115 -23.29 18.37 -2.24
N TYR A 116 -23.92 18.79 -3.35
CA TYR A 116 -24.57 20.12 -3.41
C TYR A 116 -25.89 20.13 -2.66
N ARG A 117 -25.97 20.94 -1.59
CA ARG A 117 -27.15 21.07 -0.72
C ARG A 117 -27.27 22.51 -0.20
N ASP A 118 -28.48 23.04 -0.17
CA ASP A 118 -28.80 24.34 0.44
C ASP A 118 -27.90 25.50 -0.03
N GLY A 119 -27.48 25.48 -1.30
CA GLY A 119 -26.67 26.54 -1.89
C GLY A 119 -25.15 26.40 -1.66
N GLY A 120 -24.69 25.31 -1.03
CA GLY A 120 -23.30 24.98 -0.79
C GLY A 120 -22.97 23.51 -1.04
N TYR A 121 -21.77 23.08 -0.65
CA TYR A 121 -21.34 21.69 -0.76
C TYR A 121 -21.09 21.11 0.64
N ASN A 122 -21.48 19.86 0.84
CA ASN A 122 -21.21 19.06 2.03
C ASN A 122 -21.14 17.58 1.63
N TYR A 123 -20.07 16.90 2.01
CA TYR A 123 -19.80 15.49 1.70
C TYR A 123 -19.67 14.61 2.97
N ASP A 124 -19.96 15.13 4.16
CA ASP A 124 -19.79 14.41 5.43
C ASP A 124 -20.52 13.06 5.43
N SER A 125 -21.73 13.02 4.81
CA SER A 125 -22.53 11.80 4.75
C SER A 125 -21.85 10.65 3.99
N PHE A 126 -20.89 10.94 3.10
CA PHE A 126 -20.21 9.91 2.31
C PHE A 126 -19.34 9.00 3.19
N PHE A 127 -18.78 9.55 4.27
CA PHE A 127 -17.87 8.85 5.16
C PHE A 127 -18.54 8.35 6.45
N THR A 128 -19.85 8.53 6.63
CA THR A 128 -20.55 8.24 7.89
C THR A 128 -20.26 6.82 8.40
N TYR A 129 -20.29 5.83 7.53
CA TYR A 129 -20.19 4.41 7.90
C TYR A 129 -18.76 3.93 8.07
N ILE A 130 -17.80 4.53 7.36
CA ILE A 130 -16.37 4.17 7.49
C ILE A 130 -15.68 4.96 8.62
N LYS A 131 -16.26 6.09 9.04
CA LYS A 131 -15.67 6.96 10.07
C LYS A 131 -15.24 6.22 11.35
N PRO A 132 -16.05 5.32 11.95
CA PRO A 132 -15.64 4.60 13.15
C PRO A 132 -14.29 3.87 12.97
N TYR A 133 -14.10 3.19 11.85
CA TYR A 133 -12.90 2.44 11.53
C TYR A 133 -11.69 3.35 11.22
N VAL A 134 -11.93 4.50 10.58
CA VAL A 134 -10.88 5.51 10.32
C VAL A 134 -10.39 6.12 11.64
N THR A 135 -11.31 6.42 12.57
CA THR A 135 -10.98 7.04 13.87
C THR A 135 -10.44 6.05 14.91
N GLU A 136 -10.45 4.76 14.63
CA GLU A 136 -9.84 3.71 15.45
C GLU A 136 -8.33 3.64 15.26
N ALA A 137 -7.84 4.08 14.08
CA ALA A 137 -6.42 4.19 13.81
C ALA A 137 -5.80 5.41 14.49
N ASP A 138 -4.51 5.32 14.85
CA ASP A 138 -3.74 6.43 15.41
C ASP A 138 -3.38 7.48 14.35
N PHE A 139 -3.34 7.07 13.08
CA PHE A 139 -3.05 7.95 11.96
C PHE A 139 -3.74 7.44 10.68
N ALA A 140 -4.54 8.28 10.03
CA ALA A 140 -5.32 7.88 8.86
C ALA A 140 -4.95 8.66 7.60
N VAL A 141 -4.81 7.94 6.47
CA VAL A 141 -4.31 8.45 5.19
C VAL A 141 -5.31 8.16 4.07
N ILE A 142 -5.50 9.11 3.15
CA ILE A 142 -6.41 8.98 2.01
C ILE A 142 -5.82 9.64 0.75
N ASN A 143 -6.06 9.07 -0.43
CA ASN A 143 -5.61 9.69 -1.69
C ASN A 143 -6.63 10.70 -2.22
N LEU A 144 -6.22 11.98 -2.33
CA LEU A 144 -6.99 13.05 -2.95
C LEU A 144 -6.67 13.13 -4.45
N GLU A 145 -7.40 12.37 -5.28
CA GLU A 145 -7.18 12.32 -6.74
C GLU A 145 -7.98 13.36 -7.48
N THR A 146 -7.76 14.62 -7.12
CA THR A 146 -8.39 15.80 -7.71
C THR A 146 -7.62 17.05 -7.31
N THR A 147 -7.81 18.15 -8.05
CA THR A 147 -7.36 19.48 -7.61
C THR A 147 -8.49 20.26 -6.93
N LEU A 148 -8.12 21.30 -6.18
CA LEU A 148 -9.01 22.21 -5.47
C LEU A 148 -8.75 23.64 -5.92
N ALA A 149 -8.99 23.93 -7.21
CA ALA A 149 -8.80 25.26 -7.78
C ALA A 149 -9.89 26.28 -7.34
N GLY A 150 -10.98 25.81 -6.76
CA GLY A 150 -12.11 26.66 -6.47
C GLY A 150 -12.78 27.19 -7.74
N THR A 151 -13.43 28.35 -7.65
CA THR A 151 -14.07 29.05 -8.79
C THR A 151 -13.66 30.50 -8.91
N GLU A 152 -12.89 31.03 -7.96
CA GLU A 152 -12.52 32.44 -7.84
C GLU A 152 -11.59 32.89 -8.97
N ASN A 153 -10.79 31.99 -9.51
CA ASN A 153 -9.88 32.24 -10.64
C ASN A 153 -10.55 32.06 -12.01
N GLY A 154 -11.90 31.93 -12.06
CA GLY A 154 -12.65 31.68 -13.28
C GLY A 154 -12.75 30.21 -13.67
N ASP A 155 -12.15 29.30 -12.88
CA ASP A 155 -12.33 27.88 -13.00
C ASP A 155 -13.77 27.48 -12.64
N LYS A 156 -14.12 26.23 -13.01
CA LYS A 156 -15.42 25.62 -12.62
C LYS A 156 -15.12 24.28 -11.98
N TYR A 157 -15.99 23.86 -11.07
CA TYR A 157 -15.95 22.48 -10.62
C TYR A 157 -16.18 21.56 -11.80
N SER A 158 -15.34 20.53 -11.91
CA SER A 158 -15.29 19.64 -13.08
C SER A 158 -14.88 18.22 -12.68
N GLY A 159 -15.41 17.26 -13.44
CA GLY A 159 -14.99 15.86 -13.39
C GLY A 159 -14.04 15.53 -14.54
N TYR A 160 -13.96 14.22 -14.89
CA TYR A 160 -13.11 13.74 -15.97
C TYR A 160 -13.24 14.60 -17.25
N PRO A 161 -12.16 14.90 -17.98
CA PRO A 161 -10.79 14.42 -17.76
C PRO A 161 -9.91 15.30 -16.86
N LYS A 162 -10.42 16.39 -16.32
CA LYS A 162 -9.68 17.32 -15.44
C LYS A 162 -10.53 17.63 -14.23
N PHE A 163 -10.10 17.12 -13.09
CA PHE A 163 -10.85 17.23 -11.86
C PHE A 163 -10.58 18.55 -11.13
N ASN A 164 -11.66 19.19 -10.70
CA ASN A 164 -11.66 20.35 -9.79
C ASN A 164 -12.83 20.18 -8.81
N CYS A 165 -12.52 19.80 -7.59
CA CYS A 165 -13.51 19.49 -6.55
C CYS A 165 -13.77 20.69 -5.64
N PRO A 166 -14.97 20.84 -5.06
CA PRO A 166 -15.22 21.77 -3.96
C PRO A 166 -14.38 21.44 -2.72
N ASP A 167 -13.86 22.46 -2.05
CA ASP A 167 -13.04 22.34 -0.82
C ASP A 167 -13.73 21.53 0.28
N ALA A 168 -15.07 21.56 0.31
CA ALA A 168 -15.90 20.78 1.23
C ALA A 168 -15.61 19.26 1.23
N MET A 169 -14.98 18.73 0.17
CA MET A 169 -14.52 17.32 0.17
C MET A 169 -13.41 17.12 1.20
N VAL A 170 -12.47 18.04 1.30
CA VAL A 170 -11.40 17.99 2.30
C VAL A 170 -11.97 18.23 3.70
N ASP A 171 -12.99 19.09 3.83
CA ASP A 171 -13.70 19.25 5.11
C ASP A 171 -14.31 17.92 5.56
N ALA A 172 -14.93 17.18 4.65
CA ALA A 172 -15.52 15.88 4.95
C ALA A 172 -14.48 14.80 5.30
N MET A 173 -13.33 14.78 4.60
CA MET A 173 -12.21 13.89 4.93
C MET A 173 -11.70 14.17 6.34
N LYS A 174 -11.47 15.46 6.69
CA LYS A 174 -11.08 15.84 8.05
C LYS A 174 -12.12 15.42 9.09
N ASN A 175 -13.40 15.68 8.82
CA ASN A 175 -14.49 15.31 9.71
C ASN A 175 -14.63 13.79 9.87
N ALA A 176 -14.19 13.01 8.89
CA ALA A 176 -14.12 11.55 8.95
C ALA A 176 -12.97 11.03 9.81
N GLY A 177 -11.95 11.86 10.10
CA GLY A 177 -10.82 11.50 10.94
C GLY A 177 -9.51 11.27 10.19
N PHE A 178 -9.43 11.61 8.89
CA PHE A 178 -8.16 11.53 8.17
C PHE A 178 -7.21 12.64 8.60
N ASP A 179 -5.92 12.29 8.70
CA ASP A 179 -4.82 13.17 9.14
C ASP A 179 -3.98 13.66 7.96
N MET A 180 -3.79 12.81 6.94
CA MET A 180 -2.93 13.09 5.81
C MET A 180 -3.60 12.75 4.46
N LEU A 181 -3.43 13.64 3.49
CA LEU A 181 -3.87 13.47 2.12
C LEU A 181 -2.67 13.21 1.20
N LEU A 182 -2.74 12.12 0.42
CA LEU A 182 -1.79 11.86 -0.65
C LEU A 182 -2.16 12.72 -1.85
N THR A 183 -1.18 13.47 -2.36
CA THR A 183 -1.39 14.46 -3.42
C THR A 183 -0.52 14.22 -4.65
N ALA A 184 0.42 13.25 -4.62
CA ALA A 184 1.13 12.82 -5.82
C ALA A 184 0.33 11.72 -6.53
N ASN A 185 -0.49 12.14 -7.49
CA ASN A 185 -1.24 11.29 -8.40
C ASN A 185 -1.27 11.91 -9.80
N ASN A 186 -1.78 11.18 -10.80
CA ASN A 186 -1.82 11.64 -12.19
C ASN A 186 -2.73 12.87 -12.39
N HIS A 187 -3.63 13.20 -11.44
CA HIS A 187 -4.53 14.35 -11.46
C HIS A 187 -4.04 15.57 -10.69
N SER A 188 -2.84 15.54 -10.12
CA SER A 188 -2.27 16.64 -9.31
C SER A 188 -2.15 17.98 -10.05
N ASN A 189 -2.13 17.99 -11.39
CA ASN A 189 -1.92 19.19 -12.21
C ASN A 189 -3.09 19.54 -13.13
N ASP A 190 -4.29 19.01 -12.88
CA ASP A 190 -5.46 19.14 -13.77
C ASP A 190 -5.88 20.59 -14.03
N THR A 191 -5.77 21.43 -13.03
CA THR A 191 -6.09 22.88 -13.11
C THR A 191 -4.85 23.76 -13.16
N GLY A 192 -3.70 23.17 -13.53
CA GLY A 192 -2.42 23.88 -13.69
C GLY A 192 -1.87 24.43 -12.38
N SER A 193 -0.90 25.33 -12.49
CA SER A 193 -0.14 25.82 -11.32
C SER A 193 -1.00 26.47 -10.25
N TYR A 194 -2.10 27.13 -10.63
CA TYR A 194 -2.98 27.74 -9.66
C TYR A 194 -3.64 26.70 -8.76
N GLY A 195 -4.31 25.71 -9.37
CA GLY A 195 -4.96 24.67 -8.59
C GLY A 195 -3.96 23.76 -7.88
N PHE A 196 -2.78 23.50 -8.47
CA PHE A 196 -1.71 22.76 -7.83
C PHE A 196 -1.30 23.39 -6.48
N ASN A 197 -1.05 24.71 -6.47
CA ASN A 197 -0.67 25.41 -5.23
C ASN A 197 -1.86 25.54 -4.27
N ARG A 198 -3.04 25.92 -4.79
CA ARG A 198 -4.23 26.11 -3.96
C ARG A 198 -4.66 24.81 -3.26
N THR A 199 -4.50 23.66 -3.91
CA THR A 199 -4.82 22.37 -3.28
C THR A 199 -4.05 22.19 -1.97
N GLN A 200 -2.77 22.49 -1.97
CA GLN A 200 -1.92 22.40 -0.77
C GLN A 200 -2.31 23.43 0.29
N GLU A 201 -2.64 24.67 -0.12
CA GLU A 201 -3.13 25.73 0.77
C GLU A 201 -4.44 25.29 1.45
N VAL A 202 -5.39 24.75 0.68
CA VAL A 202 -6.68 24.25 1.19
C VAL A 202 -6.48 23.15 2.22
N ILE A 203 -5.58 22.22 1.99
CA ILE A 203 -5.26 21.13 2.92
C ILE A 203 -4.65 21.69 4.22
N ALA A 204 -3.66 22.56 4.08
CA ALA A 204 -2.95 23.18 5.21
C ALA A 204 -3.87 24.07 6.06
N ASP A 205 -4.76 24.86 5.45
CA ASP A 205 -5.74 25.71 6.13
C ASP A 205 -6.70 24.91 7.02
N ARG A 206 -6.89 23.64 6.72
CA ARG A 206 -7.69 22.71 7.51
C ARG A 206 -6.90 21.98 8.58
N GLY A 207 -5.59 22.25 8.65
CA GLY A 207 -4.68 21.59 9.59
C GLY A 207 -4.44 20.12 9.29
N LEU A 208 -4.62 19.74 8.02
CA LEU A 208 -4.29 18.41 7.52
C LEU A 208 -2.87 18.41 6.94
N LEU A 209 -2.25 17.24 6.93
CA LEU A 209 -0.97 17.03 6.26
C LEU A 209 -1.21 16.67 4.79
N ASN A 210 -0.28 17.05 3.91
CA ASN A 210 -0.22 16.50 2.56
C ASN A 210 1.13 15.82 2.32
N LEU A 211 1.16 14.84 1.43
CA LEU A 211 2.35 14.12 1.05
C LEU A 211 2.38 13.89 -0.47
N GLY A 212 3.56 14.15 -1.07
CA GLY A 212 3.81 13.93 -2.50
C GLY A 212 3.87 15.19 -3.35
N THR A 213 3.19 16.27 -2.93
CA THR A 213 3.40 17.62 -3.49
C THR A 213 3.95 18.57 -2.43
N MET A 214 4.74 19.55 -2.84
CA MET A 214 5.40 20.52 -1.98
C MET A 214 5.08 21.95 -2.44
N THR A 215 5.10 22.90 -1.52
CA THR A 215 4.91 24.33 -1.81
C THR A 215 6.17 24.98 -2.34
N SER A 216 7.33 24.43 -2.02
CA SER A 216 8.65 24.86 -2.46
C SER A 216 9.50 23.68 -2.90
N SER A 217 10.39 23.90 -3.86
CA SER A 217 11.40 22.90 -4.25
C SER A 217 12.43 22.60 -3.16
N GLU A 218 12.48 23.43 -2.12
CA GLU A 218 13.35 23.26 -0.96
C GLU A 218 12.70 22.42 0.15
N ASP A 219 11.39 22.17 0.06
CA ASP A 219 10.67 21.34 1.02
C ASP A 219 11.09 19.87 0.85
N PRO A 220 11.17 19.09 1.95
CA PRO A 220 11.49 17.66 1.86
C PRO A 220 10.42 16.90 1.08
N LYS A 221 10.85 15.90 0.32
CA LYS A 221 9.98 15.04 -0.50
C LYS A 221 9.27 13.96 0.29
N TYR A 222 9.55 13.87 1.57
CA TYR A 222 9.07 12.86 2.53
C TYR A 222 8.65 13.53 3.83
N ARG A 223 8.09 12.75 4.74
CA ARG A 223 7.85 13.13 6.12
C ARG A 223 8.35 12.03 7.05
N VAL A 224 8.90 12.44 8.19
CA VAL A 224 9.06 11.57 9.36
C VAL A 224 8.01 12.04 10.37
N GLN A 225 7.01 11.21 10.61
CA GLN A 225 5.88 11.52 11.47
C GLN A 225 5.97 10.71 12.75
N ASP A 226 5.93 11.40 13.88
CA ASP A 226 5.79 10.73 15.18
C ASP A 226 4.32 10.32 15.36
N ILE A 227 4.11 9.01 15.55
CA ILE A 227 2.80 8.41 15.80
C ILE A 227 2.93 7.58 17.07
N ASN A 228 2.38 8.08 18.18
CA ASN A 228 2.45 7.43 19.48
C ASN A 228 3.87 7.08 19.97
N GLY A 229 4.87 7.89 19.60
CA GLY A 229 6.27 7.70 19.96
C GLY A 229 7.09 7.05 18.86
N ILE A 230 6.49 6.31 17.93
CA ILE A 230 7.18 5.66 16.82
C ILE A 230 7.31 6.64 15.65
N LYS A 231 8.53 6.85 15.16
CA LYS A 231 8.81 7.71 14.01
C LYS A 231 8.70 6.94 12.72
N VAL A 232 7.66 7.22 11.95
CA VAL A 232 7.39 6.59 10.67
C VAL A 232 7.81 7.50 9.53
N GLY A 233 8.79 7.06 8.72
CA GLY A 233 9.21 7.72 7.49
C GLY A 233 8.23 7.41 6.36
N MET A 234 7.64 8.45 5.76
CA MET A 234 6.60 8.32 4.74
C MET A 234 6.96 9.09 3.48
N VAL A 235 6.77 8.49 2.31
CA VAL A 235 6.95 9.14 1.02
C VAL A 235 5.84 8.74 0.05
N CYS A 236 5.42 9.68 -0.83
CA CYS A 236 4.40 9.42 -1.84
C CYS A 236 4.90 9.81 -3.23
N TYR A 237 4.74 8.93 -4.21
CA TYR A 237 5.14 9.13 -5.61
C TYR A 237 4.00 8.82 -6.57
N THR A 238 4.01 9.49 -7.73
CA THR A 238 3.16 9.12 -8.88
C THR A 238 4.01 8.86 -10.11
N TYR A 239 3.50 8.01 -10.99
CA TYR A 239 4.09 7.87 -12.32
C TYR A 239 3.88 9.14 -13.15
N GLY A 240 4.77 9.37 -14.10
CA GLY A 240 4.68 10.46 -15.06
C GLY A 240 5.79 10.38 -16.09
N VAL A 241 5.96 11.44 -16.85
CA VAL A 241 7.04 11.55 -17.83
C VAL A 241 8.01 12.64 -17.40
N ILE A 242 9.31 12.37 -17.51
CA ILE A 242 10.37 13.34 -17.19
C ILE A 242 11.16 13.62 -18.46
N ASP A 243 11.09 14.86 -18.97
CA ASP A 243 11.88 15.26 -20.12
C ASP A 243 13.39 15.15 -19.81
N GLY A 244 14.10 14.40 -20.63
CA GLY A 244 15.50 14.07 -20.37
C GLY A 244 16.48 15.23 -20.52
N SER A 245 16.08 16.29 -21.24
CA SER A 245 16.92 17.45 -21.53
C SER A 245 16.70 18.60 -20.54
N THR A 246 15.46 18.80 -20.10
CA THR A 246 15.05 19.90 -19.23
C THR A 246 14.78 19.49 -17.80
N GLY A 247 14.47 18.20 -17.57
CA GLY A 247 13.99 17.70 -16.30
C GLY A 247 12.53 18.05 -16.01
N GLN A 248 11.82 18.69 -16.97
CA GLN A 248 10.40 19.02 -16.80
C GLN A 248 9.57 17.75 -16.64
N LYS A 249 8.71 17.75 -15.64
CA LYS A 249 7.78 16.63 -15.37
C LYS A 249 6.43 16.90 -16.01
N ALA A 250 5.74 15.84 -16.36
CA ALA A 250 4.34 15.85 -16.81
C ALA A 250 3.58 14.69 -16.17
N VAL A 251 2.38 14.95 -15.69
CA VAL A 251 1.45 13.94 -15.19
C VAL A 251 0.18 13.97 -16.06
N ASN A 252 -0.39 12.80 -16.36
CA ASN A 252 -1.56 12.67 -17.24
C ASN A 252 -1.44 13.45 -18.57
N GLY A 253 -0.22 13.52 -19.13
CA GLY A 253 0.07 14.28 -20.35
C GLY A 253 0.06 15.81 -20.18
N LEU A 254 -0.10 16.33 -18.97
CA LEU A 254 -0.08 17.77 -18.66
C LEU A 254 1.29 18.18 -18.11
N PRO A 255 2.06 18.99 -18.86
CA PRO A 255 3.34 19.48 -18.39
C PRO A 255 3.19 20.36 -17.14
N ILE A 256 3.99 20.06 -16.12
CA ILE A 256 4.11 20.88 -14.91
C ILE A 256 5.04 22.05 -15.24
N ARG A 257 4.70 23.26 -14.81
CA ARG A 257 5.55 24.41 -15.04
C ARG A 257 6.92 24.21 -14.39
N MET A 258 7.96 24.75 -15.03
CA MET A 258 9.36 24.52 -14.61
C MET A 258 9.63 24.90 -13.16
N GLU A 259 9.02 25.97 -12.68
CA GLU A 259 9.14 26.42 -11.29
C GLU A 259 8.54 25.45 -10.26
N LEU A 260 7.60 24.59 -10.69
CA LEU A 260 6.92 23.58 -9.85
C LEU A 260 7.40 22.15 -10.12
N THR A 261 8.33 21.96 -11.06
CA THR A 261 8.73 20.62 -11.49
C THR A 261 9.36 19.80 -10.36
N ASN A 262 9.97 20.44 -9.38
CA ASN A 262 10.54 19.82 -8.19
C ASN A 262 9.61 19.83 -6.97
N CYS A 263 8.41 20.39 -7.14
CA CYS A 263 7.38 20.43 -6.09
C CYS A 263 6.41 19.24 -6.13
N ILE A 264 6.74 18.20 -6.87
CA ILE A 264 5.97 16.96 -6.95
C ILE A 264 6.91 15.76 -7.11
N ASN A 265 6.59 14.69 -6.41
CA ASN A 265 7.29 13.42 -6.52
C ASN A 265 6.76 12.63 -7.72
N VAL A 266 7.54 12.56 -8.78
CA VAL A 266 7.20 11.84 -10.02
C VAL A 266 8.33 10.88 -10.36
N PHE A 267 7.99 9.63 -10.65
CA PHE A 267 8.88 8.68 -11.28
C PHE A 267 8.46 8.42 -12.74
N ASP A 268 9.40 7.98 -13.55
CA ASP A 268 9.20 7.69 -14.97
C ASP A 268 9.62 6.23 -15.22
N TYR A 269 8.71 5.43 -15.76
CA TYR A 269 8.94 4.02 -16.06
C TYR A 269 10.14 3.79 -16.99
N ASP A 270 10.43 4.74 -17.86
CA ASP A 270 11.59 4.68 -18.76
C ASP A 270 12.91 5.12 -18.08
N ARG A 271 12.87 5.53 -16.79
CA ARG A 271 14.00 6.10 -16.03
C ARG A 271 14.05 5.61 -14.59
N LEU A 272 13.79 4.34 -14.36
CA LEU A 272 13.71 3.76 -13.01
C LEU A 272 15.02 3.89 -12.23
N ASP A 273 16.19 3.85 -12.90
CA ASP A 273 17.49 4.05 -12.22
C ASP A 273 17.56 5.40 -11.48
N ARG A 274 16.99 6.47 -12.08
CA ARG A 274 16.90 7.77 -11.43
C ARG A 274 15.99 7.73 -10.21
N PHE A 275 14.84 7.10 -10.34
CA PHE A 275 13.88 6.93 -9.24
C PHE A 275 14.51 6.13 -8.09
N TYR A 276 15.19 5.04 -8.40
CA TYR A 276 15.86 4.21 -7.39
C TYR A 276 16.96 4.98 -6.64
N SER A 277 17.80 5.74 -7.37
CA SER A 277 18.83 6.57 -6.73
C SER A 277 18.23 7.68 -5.85
N GLU A 278 17.09 8.24 -6.25
CA GLU A 278 16.36 9.23 -5.44
C GLU A 278 15.78 8.58 -4.18
N MET A 279 15.18 7.39 -4.29
CA MET A 279 14.66 6.64 -3.15
C MET A 279 15.76 6.19 -2.18
N GLU A 280 16.91 5.76 -2.68
CA GLU A 280 18.09 5.46 -1.84
C GLU A 280 18.50 6.68 -0.98
N SER A 281 18.49 7.87 -1.59
CA SER A 281 18.80 9.11 -0.86
C SER A 281 17.71 9.48 0.16
N ILE A 282 16.44 9.30 -0.20
CA ILE A 282 15.30 9.62 0.69
C ILE A 282 15.28 8.67 1.89
N VAL A 283 15.46 7.38 1.67
CA VAL A 283 15.54 6.38 2.76
C VAL A 283 16.69 6.72 3.72
N ALA A 284 17.87 7.06 3.18
CA ALA A 284 19.01 7.48 4.01
C ALA A 284 18.68 8.73 4.85
N GLN A 285 18.02 9.74 4.26
CA GLN A 285 17.63 10.96 4.98
C GLN A 285 16.57 10.69 6.05
N MET A 286 15.54 9.86 5.75
CA MET A 286 14.53 9.48 6.75
C MET A 286 15.17 8.75 7.94
N ASN A 287 16.13 7.84 7.67
CA ASN A 287 16.88 7.14 8.72
C ASN A 287 17.77 8.09 9.55
N GLU A 288 18.41 9.11 8.91
CA GLU A 288 19.17 10.15 9.62
C GLU A 288 18.28 11.01 10.51
N GLU A 289 17.01 11.22 10.15
CA GLU A 289 16.00 11.91 10.97
C GLU A 289 15.42 11.02 12.07
N GLY A 290 15.84 9.73 12.09
CA GLY A 290 15.46 8.75 13.10
C GLY A 290 14.15 8.03 12.79
N ALA A 291 13.81 7.85 11.51
CA ALA A 291 12.69 6.97 11.14
C ALA A 291 12.99 5.53 11.56
N GLU A 292 12.02 4.89 12.19
CA GLU A 292 12.08 3.53 12.76
C GLU A 292 11.31 2.53 11.91
N ALA A 293 10.40 3.04 11.07
CA ALA A 293 9.67 2.29 10.06
C ALA A 293 9.50 3.14 8.79
N LEU A 294 9.43 2.50 7.61
CA LEU A 294 9.37 3.18 6.32
C LEU A 294 8.15 2.76 5.51
N VAL A 295 7.38 3.73 5.04
CA VAL A 295 6.15 3.53 4.24
C VAL A 295 6.25 4.27 2.92
N LEU A 296 6.03 3.56 1.81
CA LEU A 296 5.89 4.14 0.48
C LEU A 296 4.42 4.10 0.04
N PHE A 297 3.85 5.26 -0.26
CA PHE A 297 2.62 5.38 -1.02
C PHE A 297 2.96 5.61 -2.49
N ILE A 298 2.32 4.87 -3.40
CA ILE A 298 2.70 4.96 -4.80
C ILE A 298 1.49 4.84 -5.74
N HIS A 299 1.35 5.83 -6.63
CA HIS A 299 0.29 5.90 -7.63
C HIS A 299 0.84 5.38 -8.96
N TRP A 300 0.50 4.12 -9.33
CA TRP A 300 1.17 3.34 -10.38
C TRP A 300 0.25 2.31 -11.05
N GLY A 301 0.80 1.51 -11.95
CA GLY A 301 0.09 0.38 -12.55
C GLY A 301 -0.73 0.75 -13.79
N ASN A 302 -1.74 -0.04 -14.07
CA ASN A 302 -2.63 0.13 -15.21
C ASN A 302 -4.08 0.15 -14.75
N GLU A 303 -4.84 1.16 -15.19
CA GLU A 303 -6.26 1.26 -14.87
C GLU A 303 -7.03 -0.03 -15.20
N TYR A 304 -7.90 -0.43 -14.28
CA TYR A 304 -8.88 -1.53 -14.41
C TYR A 304 -8.26 -2.93 -14.59
N ARG A 305 -7.00 -3.13 -14.16
CA ARG A 305 -6.36 -4.44 -14.11
C ARG A 305 -6.40 -4.99 -12.68
N LEU A 306 -6.80 -6.27 -12.57
CA LEU A 306 -6.92 -6.96 -11.28
C LEU A 306 -5.61 -7.64 -10.83
N SER A 307 -4.52 -7.37 -11.54
CA SER A 307 -3.20 -7.90 -11.20
C SER A 307 -2.13 -6.89 -11.55
N GLN A 308 -1.13 -6.84 -10.72
CA GLN A 308 0.05 -6.00 -10.89
C GLN A 308 0.79 -6.32 -12.19
N ASN A 309 1.39 -5.31 -12.78
CA ASN A 309 2.24 -5.47 -13.95
C ASN A 309 3.72 -5.65 -13.53
N SER A 310 4.59 -5.97 -14.50
CA SER A 310 6.02 -6.21 -14.23
C SER A 310 6.76 -5.00 -13.68
N TYR A 311 6.34 -3.77 -13.99
CA TYR A 311 6.93 -2.57 -13.41
C TYR A 311 6.61 -2.45 -11.93
N GLN A 312 5.36 -2.69 -11.54
CA GLN A 312 4.94 -2.70 -10.14
C GLN A 312 5.76 -3.73 -9.34
N THR A 313 5.86 -4.97 -9.85
CA THR A 313 6.65 -6.02 -9.20
C THR A 313 8.13 -5.64 -9.06
N THR A 314 8.73 -5.08 -10.11
CA THR A 314 10.16 -4.70 -10.10
C THR A 314 10.42 -3.54 -9.13
N ILE A 315 9.55 -2.53 -9.11
CA ILE A 315 9.65 -1.39 -8.19
C ILE A 315 9.46 -1.87 -6.75
N ALA A 316 8.42 -2.67 -6.48
CA ALA A 316 8.15 -3.20 -5.14
C ALA A 316 9.34 -3.98 -4.58
N GLN A 317 9.95 -4.87 -5.39
CA GLN A 317 11.15 -5.60 -4.98
C GLN A 317 12.32 -4.67 -4.66
N LYS A 318 12.56 -3.65 -5.49
CA LYS A 318 13.64 -2.67 -5.23
C LYS A 318 13.39 -1.88 -3.95
N MET A 319 12.14 -1.51 -3.65
CA MET A 319 11.81 -0.82 -2.40
C MET A 319 12.00 -1.73 -1.19
N CYS A 320 11.63 -3.01 -1.30
CA CYS A 320 11.94 -4.03 -0.30
C CYS A 320 13.46 -4.15 -0.05
N ASP A 321 14.27 -4.15 -1.12
CA ASP A 321 15.73 -4.18 -1.03
C ASP A 321 16.32 -2.90 -0.40
N LEU A 322 15.58 -1.79 -0.38
CA LEU A 322 15.96 -0.54 0.28
C LEU A 322 15.50 -0.45 1.74
N GLY A 323 14.77 -1.44 2.25
CA GLY A 323 14.31 -1.46 3.65
C GLY A 323 12.96 -0.78 3.87
N VAL A 324 12.13 -0.61 2.84
CA VAL A 324 10.74 -0.16 3.02
C VAL A 324 9.92 -1.28 3.64
N ASP A 325 9.18 -0.99 4.71
CA ASP A 325 8.39 -1.99 5.45
C ASP A 325 7.00 -2.21 4.86
N VAL A 326 6.36 -1.13 4.39
CA VAL A 326 5.01 -1.18 3.82
C VAL A 326 4.94 -0.37 2.52
N ILE A 327 4.37 -0.95 1.47
CA ILE A 327 4.06 -0.28 0.21
C ILE A 327 2.54 -0.30 0.01
N VAL A 328 1.96 0.89 -0.21
CA VAL A 328 0.53 1.04 -0.49
C VAL A 328 0.33 1.71 -1.85
N GLY A 329 -0.19 0.95 -2.79
CA GLY A 329 -0.46 1.39 -4.16
C GLY A 329 -1.88 1.93 -4.38
N GLY A 330 -2.02 2.81 -5.38
CA GLY A 330 -3.27 3.34 -5.93
C GLY A 330 -3.14 3.56 -7.44
N HIS A 331 -4.16 4.11 -8.10
CA HIS A 331 -4.29 4.36 -9.54
C HIS A 331 -5.07 3.31 -10.35
N PRO A 332 -4.94 1.98 -10.16
CA PRO A 332 -5.69 1.03 -10.97
C PRO A 332 -7.21 1.18 -10.87
N HIS A 333 -7.72 1.91 -9.87
CA HIS A 333 -9.16 2.11 -9.58
C HIS A 333 -9.92 0.79 -9.33
N VAL A 334 -9.18 -0.25 -9.08
CA VAL A 334 -9.62 -1.57 -8.64
C VAL A 334 -8.63 -2.08 -7.61
N ILE A 335 -9.06 -2.98 -6.75
CA ILE A 335 -8.14 -3.67 -5.84
C ILE A 335 -7.22 -4.58 -6.65
N GLU A 336 -5.93 -4.55 -6.34
CA GLU A 336 -4.93 -5.51 -6.82
C GLU A 336 -4.44 -6.38 -5.65
N PRO A 337 -3.73 -7.49 -5.90
CA PRO A 337 -3.25 -8.39 -4.86
C PRO A 337 -2.41 -7.73 -3.76
N VAL A 338 -2.33 -8.42 -2.64
CA VAL A 338 -1.40 -8.14 -1.54
C VAL A 338 -0.31 -9.20 -1.55
N GLU A 339 0.92 -8.84 -1.25
CA GLU A 339 2.07 -9.74 -1.29
C GLU A 339 3.03 -9.44 -0.13
N LEU A 340 3.61 -10.49 0.45
CA LEU A 340 4.74 -10.40 1.37
C LEU A 340 6.03 -10.60 0.59
N LEU A 341 6.79 -9.53 0.41
CA LEU A 341 8.09 -9.56 -0.26
C LEU A 341 9.22 -9.89 0.71
N THR A 342 10.24 -10.55 0.20
CA THR A 342 11.51 -10.76 0.90
C THR A 342 12.61 -10.04 0.14
N SER A 343 13.43 -9.26 0.83
CA SER A 343 14.55 -8.58 0.22
C SER A 343 15.56 -9.58 -0.34
N THR A 344 16.12 -9.24 -1.51
CA THR A 344 17.18 -10.02 -2.17
C THR A 344 18.56 -9.75 -1.60
N VAL A 345 18.70 -8.66 -0.81
CA VAL A 345 19.96 -8.23 -0.21
C VAL A 345 20.04 -8.54 1.29
N ASP A 346 18.89 -8.52 1.98
CA ASP A 346 18.76 -8.89 3.39
C ASP A 346 17.55 -9.80 3.58
N PRO A 347 17.71 -11.12 3.75
CA PRO A 347 16.60 -12.04 3.90
C PRO A 347 15.72 -11.80 5.15
N GLN A 348 16.19 -11.03 6.13
CA GLN A 348 15.40 -10.66 7.30
C GLN A 348 14.42 -9.53 7.00
N GLN A 349 14.76 -8.67 6.03
CA GLN A 349 13.87 -7.59 5.59
C GLN A 349 12.66 -8.15 4.83
N LYS A 350 11.47 -7.85 5.32
CA LYS A 350 10.19 -8.17 4.69
C LYS A 350 9.42 -6.88 4.40
N THR A 351 8.66 -6.90 3.34
CA THR A 351 7.80 -5.77 2.95
C THR A 351 6.39 -6.27 2.68
N VAL A 352 5.42 -5.69 3.33
CA VAL A 352 4.02 -5.87 2.95
C VAL A 352 3.70 -4.92 1.81
N CYS A 353 3.34 -5.46 0.65
CA CYS A 353 2.99 -4.70 -0.54
C CYS A 353 1.52 -4.89 -0.89
N VAL A 354 0.73 -3.83 -0.81
CA VAL A 354 -0.61 -3.74 -1.37
C VAL A 354 -0.49 -3.04 -2.72
N TYR A 355 -0.67 -3.77 -3.81
CA TYR A 355 -0.47 -3.19 -5.15
C TYR A 355 -1.52 -2.14 -5.52
N SER A 356 -2.76 -2.26 -5.05
CA SER A 356 -3.77 -1.21 -5.13
C SER A 356 -4.89 -1.42 -4.11
N VAL A 357 -5.25 -0.35 -3.40
CA VAL A 357 -6.36 -0.32 -2.43
C VAL A 357 -7.72 0.05 -3.06
N GLY A 358 -7.77 0.29 -4.38
CA GLY A 358 -8.98 0.61 -5.13
C GLY A 358 -9.54 2.01 -4.87
N ASN A 359 -10.83 2.19 -5.12
CA ASN A 359 -11.52 3.47 -4.94
C ASN A 359 -12.22 3.55 -3.57
N VAL A 360 -12.13 4.70 -2.90
CA VAL A 360 -12.96 4.98 -1.73
C VAL A 360 -14.20 5.82 -2.09
N ILE A 361 -14.07 6.75 -3.05
CA ILE A 361 -15.20 7.50 -3.62
C ILE A 361 -15.02 7.62 -5.12
N SER A 362 -15.98 7.12 -5.89
CA SER A 362 -15.93 7.16 -7.35
C SER A 362 -17.32 6.98 -7.97
N ASN A 363 -17.52 7.54 -9.17
CA ASN A 363 -18.66 7.21 -10.01
C ASN A 363 -18.31 6.20 -11.11
N GLN A 364 -17.20 5.50 -10.98
CA GLN A 364 -16.79 4.44 -11.89
C GLN A 364 -17.60 3.17 -11.57
N ARG A 365 -18.69 2.99 -12.30
CA ARG A 365 -19.60 1.84 -12.15
C ARG A 365 -19.48 0.95 -13.36
N ALA A 366 -19.66 -0.35 -13.19
CA ALA A 366 -19.62 -1.30 -14.31
C ALA A 366 -20.43 -0.83 -15.53
N GLN A 367 -21.64 -0.31 -15.27
CA GLN A 367 -22.53 0.19 -16.34
C GLN A 367 -21.99 1.46 -17.02
N ASN A 368 -21.35 2.35 -16.28
CA ASN A 368 -20.81 3.62 -16.78
C ASN A 368 -19.51 3.44 -17.56
N MET A 369 -18.72 2.44 -17.14
CA MET A 369 -17.38 2.15 -17.68
C MET A 369 -17.41 1.09 -18.78
N ASN A 370 -18.57 0.49 -19.05
CA ASN A 370 -18.74 -0.66 -19.94
C ASN A 370 -17.82 -1.83 -19.57
N LEU A 371 -17.75 -2.11 -18.26
CA LEU A 371 -17.00 -3.22 -17.67
C LEU A 371 -17.94 -4.38 -17.35
N ASP A 372 -17.43 -5.59 -17.45
CA ASP A 372 -18.21 -6.81 -17.17
C ASP A 372 -18.41 -7.04 -15.64
N THR A 373 -17.62 -6.36 -14.81
CA THR A 373 -17.59 -6.55 -13.36
C THR A 373 -17.71 -5.24 -12.60
N GLY A 374 -18.01 -5.31 -11.30
CA GLY A 374 -18.13 -4.16 -10.39
C GLY A 374 -16.85 -3.83 -9.62
N HIS A 375 -15.68 -4.30 -10.01
CA HIS A 375 -14.42 -4.10 -9.27
C HIS A 375 -14.04 -2.62 -9.07
N THR A 376 -14.49 -1.71 -9.94
CA THR A 376 -14.29 -0.25 -9.77
C THR A 376 -15.16 0.37 -8.67
N GLU A 377 -16.07 -0.40 -8.09
CA GLU A 377 -16.93 -0.02 -6.98
C GLU A 377 -16.35 -0.46 -5.63
N ASP A 378 -15.34 -1.33 -5.68
CA ASP A 378 -14.68 -1.95 -4.54
C ASP A 378 -13.47 -1.13 -4.13
N GLY A 379 -13.25 -1.06 -2.82
CA GLY A 379 -12.07 -0.48 -2.18
C GLY A 379 -11.79 -1.20 -0.88
N MET A 380 -10.79 -0.74 -0.16
CA MET A 380 -10.50 -1.23 1.18
C MET A 380 -9.91 -0.14 2.06
N LEU A 381 -10.12 -0.27 3.36
CA LEU A 381 -9.31 0.34 4.38
C LEU A 381 -8.26 -0.69 4.77
N PHE A 382 -7.01 -0.37 4.48
CA PHE A 382 -5.85 -1.19 4.80
C PHE A 382 -5.18 -0.61 6.04
N SER A 383 -5.03 -1.41 7.10
CA SER A 383 -4.41 -0.99 8.35
C SER A 383 -3.18 -1.84 8.64
N PHE A 384 -2.17 -1.20 9.19
CA PHE A 384 -0.96 -1.88 9.66
C PHE A 384 -0.46 -1.23 10.96
N THR A 385 0.14 -2.05 11.82
CA THR A 385 0.55 -1.64 13.16
C THR A 385 2.02 -1.92 13.38
N PHE A 386 2.76 -0.90 13.81
CA PHE A 386 4.11 -1.04 14.32
C PHE A 386 4.09 -1.06 15.84
N VAL A 387 5.00 -1.83 16.45
CA VAL A 387 5.24 -1.85 17.88
C VAL A 387 6.69 -1.52 18.18
N GLU A 388 6.93 -0.77 19.24
CA GLU A 388 8.24 -0.43 19.76
C GLU A 388 8.44 -1.06 21.15
N TYR A 389 9.67 -1.46 21.45
CA TYR A 389 10.08 -2.03 22.73
C TYR A 389 11.10 -1.16 23.45
N GLU A 390 11.31 -1.38 24.77
CA GLU A 390 12.22 -0.58 25.61
C GLU A 390 13.66 -0.49 25.08
N ASP A 391 14.11 -1.47 24.31
CA ASP A 391 15.43 -1.47 23.69
C ASP A 391 15.50 -0.68 22.37
N GLY A 392 14.38 -0.09 21.93
CA GLY A 392 14.23 0.68 20.70
C GLY A 392 14.02 -0.17 19.46
N ALA A 393 13.76 -1.47 19.60
CA ALA A 393 13.42 -2.32 18.45
C ALA A 393 11.97 -2.04 18.01
N VAL A 394 11.77 -1.83 16.70
CA VAL A 394 10.46 -1.63 16.09
C VAL A 394 10.14 -2.76 15.12
N PHE A 395 8.91 -3.28 15.17
CA PHE A 395 8.46 -4.38 14.34
C PHE A 395 7.08 -4.08 13.74
N LEU A 396 6.84 -4.55 12.51
CA LEU A 396 5.49 -4.68 11.98
C LEU A 396 4.79 -5.83 12.73
N ASP A 397 3.70 -5.51 13.42
CA ASP A 397 3.02 -6.43 14.34
C ASP A 397 1.59 -6.78 13.92
N GLY A 398 0.94 -5.96 13.09
CA GLY A 398 -0.40 -6.20 12.61
C GLY A 398 -0.61 -5.73 11.18
N VAL A 399 -1.43 -6.45 10.44
CA VAL A 399 -1.94 -6.05 9.12
C VAL A 399 -3.37 -6.51 9.00
N GLU A 400 -4.27 -5.58 8.68
CA GLU A 400 -5.70 -5.83 8.55
C GLU A 400 -6.26 -5.22 7.28
N ILE A 401 -7.32 -5.82 6.74
CA ILE A 401 -8.07 -5.31 5.60
C ILE A 401 -9.54 -5.28 5.94
N LEU A 402 -10.14 -4.11 5.83
CA LEU A 402 -11.58 -3.93 5.82
C LEU A 402 -12.02 -3.65 4.38
N PRO A 403 -12.64 -4.60 3.67
CA PRO A 403 -13.23 -4.32 2.36
C PRO A 403 -14.28 -3.21 2.45
N THR A 404 -14.31 -2.33 1.46
CA THR A 404 -15.30 -1.25 1.36
C THR A 404 -16.00 -1.26 0.01
N TRP A 405 -17.20 -0.74 -0.04
CA TRP A 405 -17.98 -0.62 -1.26
C TRP A 405 -18.60 0.75 -1.40
N VAL A 406 -18.46 1.36 -2.58
CA VAL A 406 -19.08 2.65 -2.89
C VAL A 406 -20.55 2.42 -3.25
N TYR A 407 -21.43 2.64 -2.30
CA TYR A 407 -22.88 2.55 -2.50
C TYR A 407 -23.46 3.88 -2.96
N ILE A 408 -24.11 3.90 -4.12
CA ILE A 408 -24.86 5.09 -4.56
C ILE A 408 -26.30 4.95 -4.11
N ARG A 409 -26.68 5.72 -3.11
CA ARG A 409 -28.04 5.82 -2.65
C ARG A 409 -28.76 6.94 -3.41
N TYR A 410 -29.75 6.58 -4.20
CA TYR A 410 -30.55 7.50 -4.98
C TYR A 410 -31.70 8.05 -4.13
N GLY A 411 -31.92 9.39 -4.16
CA GLY A 411 -32.99 10.10 -3.45
C GLY A 411 -33.26 11.43 -4.15
N ALA A 412 -33.73 12.43 -3.41
CA ALA A 412 -33.86 13.81 -3.91
C ALA A 412 -32.50 14.37 -4.37
N THR A 413 -31.44 14.00 -3.66
CA THR A 413 -30.04 14.09 -4.07
C THR A 413 -29.41 12.70 -3.89
N ALA A 414 -28.48 12.31 -4.77
CA ALA A 414 -27.71 11.10 -4.57
C ALA A 414 -26.73 11.25 -3.40
N SER A 415 -26.34 10.12 -2.78
CA SER A 415 -25.21 10.04 -1.84
C SER A 415 -24.28 8.93 -2.28
N TYR A 416 -22.99 9.10 -2.08
CA TYR A 416 -21.94 8.12 -2.35
C TYR A 416 -21.43 7.61 -1.01
N ASP A 417 -22.17 6.69 -0.41
CA ASP A 417 -21.87 6.20 0.92
C ASP A 417 -20.75 5.14 0.84
N VAL A 418 -19.65 5.34 1.56
CA VAL A 418 -18.57 4.34 1.69
C VAL A 418 -18.98 3.35 2.76
N LEU A 419 -19.32 2.15 2.35
CA LEU A 419 -19.82 1.11 3.25
C LEU A 419 -18.69 0.14 3.64
N PRO A 420 -18.41 -0.05 4.95
CA PRO A 420 -17.55 -1.14 5.41
C PRO A 420 -18.25 -2.47 5.20
N LEU A 421 -17.54 -3.47 4.72
CA LEU A 421 -18.07 -4.81 4.43
C LEU A 421 -17.51 -5.79 5.45
N ASP A 422 -17.92 -5.64 6.69
CA ASP A 422 -17.56 -6.50 7.82
C ASP A 422 -18.77 -7.31 8.33
N LYS A 423 -18.61 -7.95 9.49
CA LYS A 423 -19.68 -8.66 10.19
C LYS A 423 -20.88 -7.79 10.57
N ASN A 424 -20.71 -6.46 10.58
CA ASN A 424 -21.78 -5.52 10.91
C ASN A 424 -22.63 -5.12 9.69
N VAL A 425 -22.47 -5.78 8.55
CA VAL A 425 -23.21 -5.50 7.30
C VAL A 425 -24.74 -5.48 7.48
N GLU A 426 -25.28 -6.31 8.37
CA GLU A 426 -26.70 -6.37 8.65
C GLU A 426 -27.17 -5.11 9.41
N ASP A 427 -26.36 -4.61 10.34
CA ASP A 427 -26.68 -3.44 11.16
C ASP A 427 -26.71 -2.14 10.36
N TRP A 428 -25.67 -1.84 9.59
CA TRP A 428 -25.67 -0.65 8.73
C TRP A 428 -26.61 -0.82 7.55
N GLY A 429 -26.84 -2.05 7.06
CA GLY A 429 -27.83 -2.35 6.05
C GLY A 429 -29.25 -2.06 6.52
N ALA A 430 -29.57 -2.39 7.77
CA ALA A 430 -30.83 -2.03 8.40
C ALA A 430 -30.97 -0.51 8.60
N ALA A 431 -29.89 0.16 9.04
CA ALA A 431 -29.90 1.62 9.20
C ALA A 431 -30.12 2.39 7.89
N LEU A 432 -29.64 1.85 6.78
CA LEU A 432 -29.85 2.40 5.43
C LEU A 432 -31.16 1.97 4.77
N GLU A 433 -31.92 1.09 5.40
CA GLU A 433 -33.13 0.47 4.83
C GLU A 433 -32.87 -0.18 3.46
N ILE A 434 -31.67 -0.77 3.27
CA ILE A 434 -31.31 -1.40 2.00
C ILE A 434 -31.92 -2.80 1.88
N GLY A 435 -32.51 -3.05 0.70
CA GLY A 435 -33.14 -4.33 0.42
C GLY A 435 -32.12 -5.42 0.06
N GLU A 436 -32.57 -6.68 0.07
CA GLU A 436 -31.77 -7.88 -0.24
C GLU A 436 -30.93 -7.79 -1.53
N THR A 437 -31.38 -7.06 -2.54
CA THR A 437 -30.63 -6.91 -3.80
C THR A 437 -29.36 -6.11 -3.60
N ILE A 438 -29.38 -5.08 -2.77
CA ILE A 438 -28.21 -4.26 -2.43
C ILE A 438 -27.28 -5.04 -1.51
N LEU A 439 -27.81 -5.74 -0.50
CA LEU A 439 -27.02 -6.62 0.36
C LEU A 439 -26.28 -7.70 -0.45
N ARG A 440 -26.94 -8.32 -1.46
CA ARG A 440 -26.26 -9.24 -2.36
C ARG A 440 -25.15 -8.58 -3.19
N SER A 441 -25.26 -7.29 -3.51
CA SER A 441 -24.19 -6.57 -4.20
C SER A 441 -23.03 -6.26 -3.27
N ALA A 442 -23.31 -5.87 -2.01
CA ALA A 442 -22.30 -5.69 -0.98
C ALA A 442 -21.52 -7.00 -0.71
N ASN A 443 -22.23 -8.13 -0.54
CA ASN A 443 -21.58 -9.43 -0.34
C ASN A 443 -20.70 -9.83 -1.53
N ARG A 444 -21.16 -9.60 -2.76
CA ARG A 444 -20.33 -9.86 -3.95
C ARG A 444 -19.10 -8.94 -4.02
N SER A 445 -19.19 -7.72 -3.53
CA SER A 445 -18.04 -6.82 -3.40
C SER A 445 -17.03 -7.37 -2.39
N TYR A 446 -17.52 -7.82 -1.23
CA TYR A 446 -16.71 -8.51 -0.23
C TYR A 446 -16.00 -9.73 -0.82
N ASP A 447 -16.77 -10.65 -1.44
CA ASP A 447 -16.23 -11.89 -2.01
C ASP A 447 -15.11 -11.60 -3.04
N ARG A 448 -15.33 -10.64 -3.95
CA ARG A 448 -14.33 -10.22 -4.95
C ARG A 448 -13.05 -9.68 -4.31
N THR A 449 -13.19 -8.88 -3.25
CA THR A 449 -12.04 -8.34 -2.53
C THR A 449 -11.24 -9.44 -1.87
N ILE A 450 -11.91 -10.33 -1.12
CA ILE A 450 -11.25 -11.43 -0.42
C ILE A 450 -10.61 -12.43 -1.40
N GLU A 451 -11.22 -12.67 -2.55
CA GLU A 451 -10.63 -13.54 -3.60
C GLU A 451 -9.27 -12.98 -4.09
N LEU A 452 -9.16 -11.65 -4.23
CA LEU A 452 -7.92 -11.01 -4.70
C LEU A 452 -6.84 -10.93 -3.62
N VAL A 453 -7.20 -10.56 -2.39
CA VAL A 453 -6.22 -10.23 -1.34
C VAL A 453 -5.96 -11.40 -0.39
N GLY A 454 -6.90 -12.34 -0.27
CA GLY A 454 -6.84 -13.43 0.71
C GLY A 454 -5.55 -14.24 0.68
N PRO A 455 -5.06 -14.69 -0.49
CA PRO A 455 -3.82 -15.48 -0.56
C PRO A 455 -2.59 -14.74 0.00
N GLY A 456 -2.48 -13.42 -0.22
CA GLY A 456 -1.40 -12.62 0.33
C GLY A 456 -1.57 -12.37 1.81
N MET A 457 -2.80 -12.13 2.25
CA MET A 457 -3.12 -11.93 3.66
C MET A 457 -2.85 -13.17 4.50
N GLU A 458 -3.10 -14.37 3.97
CA GLU A 458 -2.74 -15.63 4.63
C GLU A 458 -1.23 -15.73 4.86
N GLN A 459 -0.41 -15.41 3.84
CA GLN A 459 1.06 -15.42 3.95
C GLN A 459 1.55 -14.39 4.96
N ILE A 460 0.97 -13.18 4.96
CA ILE A 460 1.31 -12.11 5.91
C ILE A 460 0.93 -12.54 7.33
N GLY A 461 -0.28 -13.09 7.52
CA GLY A 461 -0.73 -13.60 8.82
C GLY A 461 0.19 -14.68 9.39
N GLN A 462 0.63 -15.63 8.56
CA GLN A 462 1.60 -16.63 8.95
C GLN A 462 2.94 -15.99 9.35
N TYR A 463 3.45 -15.07 8.55
CA TYR A 463 4.71 -14.35 8.86
C TYR A 463 4.62 -13.59 10.19
N LEU A 464 3.53 -12.87 10.43
CA LEU A 464 3.34 -12.11 11.66
C LEU A 464 3.26 -13.03 12.89
N SER A 465 2.57 -14.18 12.77
CA SER A 465 2.51 -15.19 13.82
C SER A 465 3.90 -15.76 14.13
N GLU A 466 4.64 -16.21 13.12
CA GLU A 466 6.02 -16.71 13.28
C GLU A 466 6.95 -15.64 13.87
N SER A 467 6.81 -14.39 13.46
CA SER A 467 7.58 -13.25 13.99
C SER A 467 7.27 -12.99 15.45
N ARG A 468 5.99 -13.06 15.86
CA ARG A 468 5.59 -12.92 17.28
C ARG A 468 6.10 -14.07 18.13
N GLU A 469 5.98 -15.32 17.65
CA GLU A 469 6.52 -16.48 18.34
C GLU A 469 8.03 -16.37 18.58
N ALA A 470 8.78 -15.95 17.55
CA ALA A 470 10.24 -15.76 17.67
C ALA A 470 10.60 -14.63 18.65
N ARG A 471 9.80 -13.57 18.71
CA ARG A 471 10.01 -12.44 19.62
C ARG A 471 9.62 -12.77 21.07
N ALA A 472 8.67 -13.68 21.31
CA ALA A 472 8.17 -14.02 22.63
C ALA A 472 9.25 -14.59 23.59
N GLU A 473 10.40 -15.03 23.07
CA GLU A 473 11.55 -15.44 23.88
C GLU A 473 12.31 -14.25 24.50
N VAL A 474 12.15 -13.03 23.95
CA VAL A 474 12.90 -11.84 24.33
C VAL A 474 11.99 -10.71 24.78
N TYR A 475 10.81 -10.58 24.19
CA TYR A 475 9.89 -9.46 24.37
C TYR A 475 8.58 -9.87 25.01
N GLU A 476 7.98 -8.96 25.77
CA GLU A 476 6.61 -9.13 26.27
C GLU A 476 5.62 -8.98 25.11
N ILE A 477 4.89 -10.05 24.77
CA ILE A 477 3.84 -10.01 23.77
C ILE A 477 2.49 -9.95 24.49
N PRO A 478 1.71 -8.87 24.35
CA PRO A 478 0.39 -8.76 24.97
C PRO A 478 -0.56 -9.89 24.54
N GLU A 479 -1.29 -10.50 25.49
CA GLU A 479 -2.20 -11.62 25.23
C GLU A 479 -3.36 -11.26 24.27
N ASP A 480 -3.78 -9.98 24.23
CA ASP A 480 -4.93 -9.48 23.44
C ASP A 480 -4.63 -9.23 21.95
N THR A 481 -3.39 -9.45 21.49
CA THR A 481 -3.01 -9.22 20.10
C THR A 481 -3.16 -10.44 19.19
N GLN A 482 -3.72 -11.54 19.67
CA GLN A 482 -4.04 -12.68 18.82
C GLN A 482 -5.26 -12.33 17.94
N PRO A 483 -5.17 -12.39 16.61
CA PRO A 483 -6.36 -12.35 15.79
C PRO A 483 -7.22 -13.57 16.19
N GLU A 484 -8.49 -13.33 16.51
CA GLU A 484 -9.46 -14.42 16.67
C GLU A 484 -9.52 -15.17 15.34
N THR A 485 -8.72 -16.20 15.19
CA THR A 485 -8.91 -17.22 14.16
C THR A 485 -10.15 -18.03 14.56
N GLU A 486 -11.33 -17.48 14.35
CA GLU A 486 -12.51 -18.31 14.24
C GLU A 486 -12.34 -19.18 12.99
N ALA A 487 -11.87 -20.39 13.23
CA ALA A 487 -11.89 -21.46 12.28
C ALA A 487 -13.30 -21.54 11.69
N ALA A 488 -13.38 -21.41 10.37
CA ALA A 488 -14.55 -21.78 9.59
C ALA A 488 -14.76 -23.31 9.77
N GLU A 489 -15.47 -23.69 10.84
CA GLU A 489 -16.16 -24.95 10.97
C GLU A 489 -17.67 -24.65 11.05
N GLN A 490 -18.34 -24.64 9.89
CA GLN A 490 -19.60 -25.34 9.60
C GLN A 490 -20.12 -24.99 8.19
#